data_8ea7678e846b74fe33aa278fc73c67a3
#
_entry.id   8ea7678e846b74fe33aa278fc73c67a3
#
_cell.length_a   1.000
_cell.length_b   1.000
_cell.length_c   1.000
_cell.angle_alpha   90.00
_cell.angle_beta   90.00
_cell.angle_gamma   90.00
#
_symmetry.space_group_name_H-M   'P 1'
#
loop_
_entity.id
_entity.type
_entity.pdbx_description
1 polymer ?
#
loop_
_entity_poly.entity_id
_entity_poly.type
_entity_poly.pdbx_seq_one_letter_code
_entity_poly.pdbx_strand_id
1 'polypeptide(L)'
;MIMFNIVLVEPQIPPNTGTIGRLCVNLGATLHLIKPLGFDIDDKAVTRAGLDYWKELDVVVWESFDDFLIAHPINEKSHLATTKTENLYFNATFKKGDYILFGSETKGIREDVLLENKEQCITIPMGGKGRSLNLGIAVGIVTYEALRQNYEGFEKITIKNQLEESLLCP
;
A
#
# COMPACT_ATOMS: atom_id res chain seq x y z
N MET A 1 11.93 -11.86 -3.61
CA MET A 1 10.57 -12.47 -3.42
C MET A 1 9.64 -11.34 -3.06
N ILE A 2 8.58 -11.11 -3.85
CA ILE A 2 7.60 -10.04 -3.62
C ILE A 2 6.86 -10.32 -2.32
N MET A 3 6.89 -9.37 -1.37
CA MET A 3 6.19 -9.51 -0.09
C MET A 3 4.68 -9.34 -0.27
N PHE A 4 4.27 -8.21 -0.85
CA PHE A 4 2.86 -7.84 -1.07
C PHE A 4 2.71 -7.02 -2.34
N ASN A 5 1.49 -6.95 -2.85
CA ASN A 5 1.10 -6.07 -3.94
C ASN A 5 0.24 -4.94 -3.34
N ILE A 6 0.77 -3.73 -3.34
CA ILE A 6 0.06 -2.54 -2.88
C ILE A 6 -0.62 -1.89 -4.07
N VAL A 7 -1.93 -1.76 -4.03
CA VAL A 7 -2.73 -1.26 -5.16
C VAL A 7 -3.38 0.07 -4.76
N LEU A 8 -3.05 1.12 -5.50
CA LEU A 8 -3.66 2.44 -5.35
C LEU A 8 -4.63 2.67 -6.50
N VAL A 9 -5.91 2.74 -6.17
CA VAL A 9 -6.98 2.97 -7.14
C VAL A 9 -7.20 4.48 -7.30
N GLU A 10 -6.84 5.01 -8.46
CA GLU A 10 -7.01 6.42 -8.83
C GLU A 10 -6.42 7.41 -7.79
N PRO A 11 -5.16 7.26 -7.35
CA PRO A 11 -4.57 8.16 -6.36
C PRO A 11 -4.49 9.59 -6.91
N GLN A 12 -4.80 10.59 -6.05
CA GLN A 12 -4.93 11.98 -6.44
C GLN A 12 -3.78 12.86 -5.97
N ILE A 13 -3.11 12.48 -4.88
CA ILE A 13 -2.13 13.33 -4.19
C ILE A 13 -0.71 12.78 -4.38
N PRO A 14 0.15 13.44 -5.20
CA PRO A 14 1.50 12.97 -5.52
C PRO A 14 2.37 12.64 -4.29
N PRO A 15 2.43 13.47 -3.24
CA PRO A 15 3.21 13.18 -2.04
C PRO A 15 2.82 11.88 -1.33
N ASN A 16 1.53 11.50 -1.36
CA ASN A 16 1.08 10.23 -0.79
C ASN A 16 1.67 9.06 -1.57
N THR A 17 1.56 9.10 -2.90
CA THR A 17 2.11 8.07 -3.79
C THR A 17 3.63 7.94 -3.65
N GLY A 18 4.35 9.05 -3.54
CA GLY A 18 5.80 9.04 -3.30
C GLY A 18 6.18 8.39 -1.96
N THR A 19 5.46 8.73 -0.90
CA THR A 19 5.65 8.13 0.43
C THR A 19 5.36 6.63 0.43
N ILE A 20 4.30 6.21 -0.26
CA ILE A 20 3.92 4.80 -0.41
C ILE A 20 4.96 4.06 -1.26
N GLY A 21 5.46 4.66 -2.34
CA GLY A 21 6.53 4.08 -3.14
C GLY A 21 7.78 3.77 -2.31
N ARG A 22 8.20 4.71 -1.45
CA ARG A 22 9.30 4.49 -0.50
C ARG A 22 9.03 3.33 0.45
N LEU A 23 7.80 3.22 0.95
CA LEU A 23 7.39 2.09 1.78
C LEU A 23 7.52 0.76 1.03
N CYS A 24 7.05 0.72 -0.22
CA CYS A 24 7.10 -0.48 -1.05
C CYS A 24 8.55 -0.95 -1.28
N VAL A 25 9.48 -0.05 -1.60
CA VAL A 25 10.90 -0.38 -1.74
C VAL A 25 11.46 -0.99 -0.45
N ASN A 26 11.18 -0.39 0.71
CA ASN A 26 11.66 -0.88 2.01
C ASN A 26 11.10 -2.26 2.37
N LEU A 27 9.97 -2.65 1.82
CA LEU A 27 9.30 -3.92 2.09
C LEU A 27 9.46 -4.96 0.97
N GLY A 28 10.10 -4.59 -0.14
CA GLY A 28 10.13 -5.45 -1.33
C GLY A 28 8.74 -5.74 -1.89
N ALA A 29 7.84 -4.75 -1.81
CA ALA A 29 6.47 -4.82 -2.32
C ALA A 29 6.37 -4.20 -3.70
N THR A 30 5.51 -4.76 -4.57
CA THR A 30 5.16 -4.15 -5.85
C THR A 30 4.09 -3.09 -5.65
N LEU A 31 4.24 -1.93 -6.29
CA LEU A 31 3.25 -0.86 -6.31
C LEU A 31 2.44 -0.89 -7.60
N HIS A 32 1.13 -1.11 -7.52
CA HIS A 32 0.21 -0.99 -8.63
C HIS A 32 -0.48 0.38 -8.58
N LEU A 33 -0.38 1.14 -9.67
CA LEU A 33 -1.05 2.43 -9.84
C LEU A 33 -2.14 2.30 -10.89
N ILE A 34 -3.38 2.54 -10.49
CA ILE A 34 -4.54 2.45 -11.39
C ILE A 34 -4.95 3.86 -11.80
N LYS A 35 -4.99 4.11 -13.10
CA LYS A 35 -5.46 5.38 -13.68
C LYS A 35 -6.99 5.54 -13.55
N PRO A 36 -7.52 6.81 -13.59
CA PRO A 36 -6.77 8.05 -13.79
C PRO A 36 -6.02 8.48 -12.53
N LEU A 37 -4.79 8.96 -12.71
CA LEU A 37 -4.02 9.55 -11.63
C LEU A 37 -4.30 11.06 -11.55
N GLY A 38 -4.32 11.63 -10.35
CA GLY A 38 -4.44 13.08 -10.15
C GLY A 38 -3.15 13.86 -10.47
N PHE A 39 -2.13 13.18 -11.03
CA PHE A 39 -0.79 13.74 -11.30
C PHE A 39 -0.12 12.96 -12.43
N ASP A 40 0.96 13.54 -12.96
CA ASP A 40 1.84 12.84 -13.89
C ASP A 40 2.88 12.00 -13.13
N ILE A 41 3.13 10.76 -13.53
CA ILE A 41 4.11 9.87 -12.87
C ILE A 41 5.51 10.48 -12.93
N ASP A 42 5.81 11.24 -13.99
CA ASP A 42 7.05 12.01 -14.15
C ASP A 42 7.06 13.32 -13.37
N ASP A 43 6.01 13.61 -12.59
CA ASP A 43 5.92 14.85 -11.83
C ASP A 43 7.05 14.90 -10.79
N LYS A 44 7.76 16.03 -10.81
CA LYS A 44 8.82 16.32 -9.83
C LYS A 44 8.34 16.22 -8.38
N ALA A 45 7.03 16.29 -8.13
CA ALA A 45 6.45 16.11 -6.81
C ALA A 45 6.47 14.65 -6.34
N VAL A 46 6.15 13.69 -7.21
CA VAL A 46 6.29 12.24 -6.93
C VAL A 46 7.75 11.89 -6.75
N THR A 47 8.58 12.36 -7.68
CA THR A 47 10.01 12.15 -7.65
C THR A 47 10.64 12.76 -6.40
N ARG A 48 10.27 13.98 -5.97
CA ARG A 48 10.80 14.59 -4.73
C ARG A 48 10.38 13.92 -3.45
N ALA A 49 9.19 13.35 -3.38
CA ALA A 49 8.72 12.63 -2.20
C ALA A 49 9.40 11.25 -2.03
N GLY A 50 9.94 10.67 -3.14
CA GLY A 50 10.57 9.35 -3.15
C GLY A 50 11.85 9.26 -3.99
N LEU A 51 12.57 10.38 -4.20
CA LEU A 51 13.60 10.60 -5.22
C LEU A 51 14.66 9.51 -5.35
N ASP A 52 15.17 9.02 -4.23
CA ASP A 52 16.30 8.09 -4.24
C ASP A 52 15.84 6.64 -4.46
N TYR A 53 14.56 6.35 -4.20
CA TYR A 53 14.00 4.99 -4.21
C TYR A 53 13.16 4.66 -5.45
N TRP A 54 12.73 5.68 -6.23
CA TRP A 54 11.84 5.46 -7.37
C TRP A 54 12.43 4.53 -8.44
N LYS A 55 13.75 4.55 -8.59
CA LYS A 55 14.46 3.69 -9.55
C LYS A 55 14.51 2.22 -9.12
N GLU A 56 14.36 1.97 -7.83
CA GLU A 56 14.38 0.64 -7.23
C GLU A 56 12.96 0.09 -6.99
N LEU A 57 11.94 0.93 -7.22
CA LEU A 57 10.55 0.59 -7.01
C LEU A 57 10.01 -0.24 -8.18
N ASP A 58 9.47 -1.42 -7.87
CA ASP A 58 8.70 -2.21 -8.82
C ASP A 58 7.29 -1.59 -8.95
N VAL A 59 7.04 -0.91 -10.08
CA VAL A 59 5.78 -0.20 -10.37
C VAL A 59 5.08 -0.81 -11.57
N VAL A 60 3.81 -1.14 -11.41
CA VAL A 60 2.92 -1.55 -12.48
C VAL A 60 1.80 -0.52 -12.64
N VAL A 61 1.65 0.04 -13.84
CA VAL A 61 0.60 1.01 -14.14
C VAL A 61 -0.51 0.36 -14.95
N TRP A 62 -1.76 0.56 -14.52
CA TRP A 62 -2.97 0.04 -15.16
C TRP A 62 -3.77 1.17 -15.77
N GLU A 63 -4.32 0.95 -16.96
CA GLU A 63 -5.11 1.96 -17.66
C GLU A 63 -6.47 2.20 -16.98
N SER A 64 -7.04 1.17 -16.34
CA SER A 64 -8.28 1.29 -15.59
C SER A 64 -8.36 0.30 -14.44
N PHE A 65 -9.28 0.53 -13.50
CA PHE A 65 -9.57 -0.42 -12.44
C PHE A 65 -10.18 -1.72 -12.97
N ASP A 66 -10.96 -1.64 -14.03
CA ASP A 66 -11.57 -2.82 -14.67
C ASP A 66 -10.51 -3.71 -15.34
N ASP A 67 -9.49 -3.13 -15.98
CA ASP A 67 -8.35 -3.90 -16.52
C ASP A 67 -7.59 -4.62 -15.41
N PHE A 68 -7.39 -3.96 -14.28
CA PHE A 68 -6.79 -4.59 -13.11
C PHE A 68 -7.64 -5.76 -12.59
N LEU A 69 -8.95 -5.57 -12.45
CA LEU A 69 -9.88 -6.60 -11.95
C LEU A 69 -10.00 -7.81 -12.90
N ILE A 70 -9.86 -7.59 -14.21
CA ILE A 70 -9.81 -8.67 -15.19
C ILE A 70 -8.54 -9.51 -15.01
N ALA A 71 -7.39 -8.86 -14.82
CA ALA A 71 -6.11 -9.54 -14.62
C ALA A 71 -5.97 -10.17 -13.22
N HIS A 72 -6.52 -9.52 -12.22
CA HIS A 72 -6.47 -9.89 -10.79
C HIS A 72 -7.88 -9.83 -10.18
N PRO A 73 -8.74 -10.83 -10.44
CA PRO A 73 -10.06 -10.89 -9.80
C PRO A 73 -9.95 -10.94 -8.27
N ILE A 74 -10.86 -10.22 -7.60
CA ILE A 74 -10.90 -10.21 -6.13
C ILE A 74 -11.21 -11.63 -5.62
N ASN A 75 -10.41 -12.08 -4.68
CA ASN A 75 -10.51 -13.41 -4.08
C ASN A 75 -9.92 -13.37 -2.64
N GLU A 76 -9.68 -14.54 -2.06
CA GLU A 76 -9.13 -14.70 -0.70
C GLU A 76 -7.72 -14.11 -0.49
N LYS A 77 -7.02 -13.72 -1.57
CA LYS A 77 -5.73 -13.03 -1.52
C LYS A 77 -5.85 -11.50 -1.66
N SER A 78 -7.06 -10.99 -1.65
CA SER A 78 -7.35 -9.58 -1.85
C SER A 78 -7.90 -8.97 -0.56
N HIS A 79 -7.37 -7.80 -0.17
CA HIS A 79 -7.81 -7.04 0.99
C HIS A 79 -8.16 -5.62 0.56
N LEU A 80 -9.42 -5.22 0.68
CA LEU A 80 -9.94 -3.93 0.25
C LEU A 80 -10.07 -2.99 1.45
N ALA A 81 -9.14 -2.06 1.59
CA ALA A 81 -9.15 -1.09 2.68
C ALA A 81 -10.25 -0.02 2.45
N THR A 82 -11.20 0.04 3.37
CA THR A 82 -12.34 0.96 3.29
C THR A 82 -12.82 1.35 4.68
N THR A 83 -13.48 2.49 4.80
CA THR A 83 -14.18 2.92 6.03
C THR A 83 -15.62 2.41 6.10
N LYS A 84 -16.08 1.62 5.11
CA LYS A 84 -17.47 1.18 4.96
C LYS A 84 -17.70 -0.26 5.41
N THR A 85 -16.85 -0.80 6.27
CA THR A 85 -16.99 -2.14 6.85
C THR A 85 -16.67 -2.13 8.35
N GLU A 86 -17.12 -3.14 9.07
CA GLU A 86 -16.77 -3.37 10.48
C GLU A 86 -15.63 -4.40 10.64
N ASN A 87 -15.18 -5.03 9.57
CA ASN A 87 -14.10 -6.02 9.60
C ASN A 87 -12.76 -5.32 9.86
N LEU A 88 -12.21 -5.52 11.05
CA LEU A 88 -10.98 -4.85 11.46
C LEU A 88 -9.76 -5.47 10.76
N TYR A 89 -8.87 -4.61 10.24
CA TYR A 89 -7.69 -5.03 9.48
C TYR A 89 -6.79 -6.03 10.23
N PHE A 90 -6.69 -5.91 11.56
CA PHE A 90 -5.87 -6.80 12.38
C PHE A 90 -6.51 -8.18 12.64
N ASN A 91 -7.78 -8.38 12.25
CA ASN A 91 -8.43 -9.70 12.25
C ASN A 91 -8.30 -10.41 10.90
N ALA A 92 -7.83 -9.71 9.86
CA ALA A 92 -7.59 -10.32 8.56
C ALA A 92 -6.31 -11.17 8.59
N THR A 93 -6.28 -12.21 7.76
CA THR A 93 -5.11 -13.08 7.59
C THR A 93 -4.40 -12.70 6.30
N PHE A 94 -3.22 -12.11 6.42
CA PHE A 94 -2.39 -11.72 5.28
C PHE A 94 -1.36 -12.81 4.96
N LYS A 95 -1.14 -13.04 3.67
CA LYS A 95 -0.12 -13.96 3.15
C LYS A 95 0.80 -13.24 2.17
N LYS A 96 2.02 -13.74 2.01
CA LYS A 96 2.95 -13.22 0.97
C LYS A 96 2.31 -13.32 -0.41
N GLY A 97 2.45 -12.26 -1.18
CA GLY A 97 1.88 -12.14 -2.51
C GLY A 97 0.44 -11.65 -2.54
N ASP A 98 -0.19 -11.39 -1.39
CA ASP A 98 -1.54 -10.84 -1.33
C ASP A 98 -1.58 -9.41 -1.91
N TYR A 99 -2.76 -9.04 -2.39
CA TYR A 99 -3.08 -7.72 -2.91
C TYR A 99 -3.81 -6.90 -1.84
N ILE A 100 -3.27 -5.73 -1.51
CA ILE A 100 -3.88 -4.81 -0.55
C ILE A 100 -4.28 -3.55 -1.31
N LEU A 101 -5.59 -3.36 -1.49
CA LEU A 101 -6.17 -2.32 -2.31
C LEU A 101 -6.59 -1.12 -1.46
N PHE A 102 -6.22 0.07 -1.91
CA PHE A 102 -6.61 1.34 -1.31
C PHE A 102 -7.23 2.23 -2.39
N GLY A 103 -8.37 2.83 -2.08
CA GLY A 103 -9.03 3.77 -2.97
C GLY A 103 -8.41 5.16 -2.96
N SER A 104 -8.88 6.03 -3.85
CA SER A 104 -8.47 7.42 -3.89
C SER A 104 -8.82 8.15 -2.60
N GLU A 105 -8.08 9.22 -2.31
CA GLU A 105 -8.22 10.01 -1.08
C GLU A 105 -9.61 10.64 -0.94
N THR A 106 -10.32 10.85 -2.04
CA THR A 106 -11.62 11.52 -2.05
C THR A 106 -12.80 10.58 -2.18
N LYS A 107 -12.70 9.54 -3.02
CA LYS A 107 -13.82 8.65 -3.37
C LYS A 107 -13.72 7.27 -2.71
N GLY A 108 -12.51 6.86 -2.32
CA GLY A 108 -12.26 5.48 -1.89
C GLY A 108 -12.32 4.48 -3.05
N ILE A 109 -12.49 3.21 -2.72
CA ILE A 109 -12.73 2.15 -3.71
C ILE A 109 -14.21 2.22 -4.16
N ARG A 110 -14.45 1.91 -5.42
CA ARG A 110 -15.75 1.89 -6.08
C ARG A 110 -16.75 1.02 -5.31
N GLU A 111 -17.96 1.53 -5.10
CA GLU A 111 -18.93 0.95 -4.16
C GLU A 111 -19.49 -0.40 -4.62
N ASP A 112 -19.70 -0.60 -5.92
CA ASP A 112 -20.10 -1.87 -6.51
C ASP A 112 -19.10 -2.98 -6.19
N VAL A 113 -17.79 -2.70 -6.34
CA VAL A 113 -16.71 -3.65 -6.00
C VAL A 113 -16.70 -4.00 -4.51
N LEU A 114 -16.92 -3.01 -3.62
CA LEU A 114 -17.01 -3.26 -2.19
C LEU A 114 -18.22 -4.12 -1.81
N LEU A 115 -19.38 -3.86 -2.45
CA LEU A 115 -20.62 -4.59 -2.17
C LEU A 115 -20.55 -6.05 -2.61
N GLU A 116 -19.88 -6.32 -3.72
CA GLU A 116 -19.68 -7.67 -4.25
C GLU A 116 -18.63 -8.46 -3.46
N ASN A 117 -17.71 -7.76 -2.74
CA ASN A 117 -16.57 -8.37 -2.06
C ASN A 117 -16.48 -8.00 -0.57
N LYS A 118 -17.59 -8.06 0.15
CA LYS A 118 -17.68 -7.62 1.56
C LYS A 118 -16.74 -8.37 2.49
N GLU A 119 -16.49 -9.64 2.23
CA GLU A 119 -15.62 -10.49 3.05
C GLU A 119 -14.14 -10.09 2.94
N GLN A 120 -13.74 -9.48 1.82
CA GLN A 120 -12.41 -8.98 1.57
C GLN A 120 -12.21 -7.54 2.06
N CYS A 121 -13.29 -6.86 2.46
CA CYS A 121 -13.21 -5.50 2.98
C CYS A 121 -12.63 -5.50 4.40
N ILE A 122 -11.68 -4.58 4.63
CA ILE A 122 -11.05 -4.36 5.93
C ILE A 122 -11.06 -2.88 6.29
N THR A 123 -11.08 -2.57 7.59
CA THR A 123 -11.06 -1.19 8.07
C THR A 123 -10.02 -0.97 9.18
N ILE A 124 -9.46 0.23 9.22
CA ILE A 124 -8.69 0.73 10.36
C ILE A 124 -9.66 1.43 11.30
N PRO A 125 -9.77 1.03 12.57
CA PRO A 125 -10.71 1.64 13.50
C PRO A 125 -10.34 3.09 13.78
N MET A 126 -11.35 3.96 13.77
CA MET A 126 -11.21 5.38 14.05
C MET A 126 -12.23 5.79 15.12
N GLY A 127 -11.75 6.27 16.28
CA GLY A 127 -12.59 6.69 17.41
C GLY A 127 -12.93 8.18 17.44
N GLY A 128 -12.48 8.95 16.45
CA GLY A 128 -12.62 10.40 16.42
C GLY A 128 -13.66 10.92 15.42
N LYS A 129 -13.66 12.24 15.22
CA LYS A 129 -14.55 12.93 14.25
C LYS A 129 -13.99 12.94 12.81
N GLY A 130 -12.82 12.37 12.59
CA GLY A 130 -12.22 12.25 11.26
C GLY A 130 -12.97 11.28 10.37
N ARG A 131 -13.06 11.59 9.06
CA ARG A 131 -13.77 10.73 8.09
C ARG A 131 -12.88 9.61 7.54
N SER A 132 -11.58 9.83 7.50
CA SER A 132 -10.57 8.89 6.98
C SER A 132 -9.18 9.28 7.47
N LEU A 133 -8.24 8.34 7.41
CA LEU A 133 -6.82 8.61 7.58
C LEU A 133 -6.20 9.10 6.26
N ASN A 134 -5.05 9.77 6.36
CA ASN A 134 -4.20 10.02 5.20
C ASN A 134 -3.86 8.68 4.53
N LEU A 135 -3.85 8.66 3.18
CA LEU A 135 -3.64 7.43 2.42
C LEU A 135 -2.30 6.76 2.75
N GLY A 136 -1.20 7.51 2.81
CA GLY A 136 0.11 6.95 3.16
C GLY A 136 0.16 6.35 4.56
N ILE A 137 -0.56 6.97 5.52
CA ILE A 137 -0.68 6.43 6.88
C ILE A 137 -1.48 5.12 6.87
N ALA A 138 -2.62 5.09 6.18
CA ALA A 138 -3.46 3.90 6.09
C ALA A 138 -2.71 2.72 5.45
N VAL A 139 -1.99 2.98 4.35
CA VAL A 139 -1.14 1.98 3.68
C VAL A 139 -0.08 1.47 4.64
N GLY A 140 0.62 2.36 5.36
CA GLY A 140 1.65 1.99 6.33
C GLY A 140 1.11 1.07 7.42
N ILE A 141 -0.03 1.43 8.04
CA ILE A 141 -0.64 0.64 9.12
C ILE A 141 -0.97 -0.79 8.65
N VAL A 142 -1.71 -0.92 7.54
CA VAL A 142 -2.17 -2.23 7.05
C VAL A 142 -0.99 -3.07 6.55
N THR A 143 -0.06 -2.47 5.83
CA THR A 143 1.08 -3.20 5.27
C THR A 143 2.03 -3.70 6.35
N TYR A 144 2.25 -2.93 7.42
CA TYR A 144 3.08 -3.39 8.55
C TYR A 144 2.38 -4.44 9.41
N GLU A 145 1.06 -4.46 9.49
CA GLU A 145 0.34 -5.59 10.09
C GLU A 145 0.51 -6.84 9.22
N ALA A 146 0.39 -6.73 7.90
CA ALA A 146 0.64 -7.82 6.99
C ALA A 146 2.09 -8.36 7.11
N LEU A 147 3.08 -7.45 7.24
CA LEU A 147 4.47 -7.82 7.50
C LEU A 147 4.62 -8.55 8.85
N ARG A 148 4.00 -8.02 9.92
CA ARG A 148 4.06 -8.65 11.25
C ARG A 148 3.63 -10.11 11.21
N GLN A 149 2.57 -10.42 10.44
CA GLN A 149 2.06 -11.79 10.29
C GLN A 149 3.00 -12.67 9.45
N ASN A 150 3.86 -12.09 8.61
CA ASN A 150 4.74 -12.81 7.68
C ASN A 150 6.24 -12.57 7.96
N TYR A 151 6.59 -12.14 9.17
CA TYR A 151 7.93 -11.66 9.50
C TYR A 151 9.02 -12.72 9.39
N GLU A 152 8.74 -13.99 9.65
CA GLU A 152 9.73 -15.08 9.62
C GLU A 152 10.40 -15.29 8.25
N GLY A 153 9.81 -14.81 7.18
CA GLY A 153 10.41 -14.88 5.85
C GLY A 153 10.87 -13.53 5.31
N PHE A 154 10.90 -12.51 6.14
CA PHE A 154 11.40 -11.20 5.78
C PHE A 154 12.92 -11.21 5.91
N GLU A 155 13.62 -11.09 4.79
CA GLU A 155 15.05 -10.86 4.81
C GLU A 155 15.31 -9.50 5.43
N LYS A 156 15.73 -9.49 6.69
CA LYS A 156 16.18 -8.27 7.35
C LYS A 156 17.27 -7.67 6.46
N ILE A 157 17.06 -6.48 5.96
CA ILE A 157 18.17 -5.59 5.71
C ILE A 157 18.79 -5.41 7.09
N THR A 158 19.75 -6.23 7.39
CA THR A 158 20.51 -6.11 8.61
C THR A 158 21.07 -4.70 8.56
N ILE A 159 20.59 -3.82 9.44
CA ILE A 159 21.32 -2.62 9.83
C ILE A 159 22.56 -3.19 10.51
N LYS A 160 23.45 -3.73 9.67
CA LYS A 160 24.76 -4.19 10.11
C LYS A 160 25.45 -2.95 10.66
N ASN A 161 25.50 -2.87 11.99
CA ASN A 161 26.60 -2.23 12.69
C ASN A 161 26.85 -0.74 12.45
N GLN A 162 25.92 0.03 11.86
CA GLN A 162 26.06 1.50 11.86
C GLN A 162 26.13 2.09 13.27
N LEU A 163 25.48 1.46 14.25
CA LEU A 163 25.62 1.85 15.64
C LEU A 163 26.98 1.45 16.24
N GLU A 164 27.51 0.30 15.91
CA GLU A 164 28.84 -0.13 16.38
C GLU A 164 29.95 0.67 15.70
N GLU A 165 29.87 0.95 14.40
CA GLU A 165 30.81 1.81 13.70
C GLU A 165 30.73 3.27 14.14
N SER A 166 29.56 3.81 14.44
CA SER A 166 29.42 5.18 14.95
C SER A 166 29.84 5.34 16.41
N LEU A 167 29.82 4.28 17.22
CA LEU A 167 30.28 4.27 18.60
C LEU A 167 31.81 4.01 18.73
N LEU A 168 32.45 3.56 17.64
CA LEU A 168 33.89 3.29 17.58
C LEU A 168 34.70 4.43 16.98
N CYS A 169 34.04 5.50 16.51
CA CYS A 169 34.74 6.74 16.13
C CYS A 169 34.95 7.64 17.37
N PRO A 170 36.22 7.89 17.76
CA PRO A 170 36.54 8.79 18.87
C PRO A 170 36.24 10.27 18.54
#